data_22b4792bb5c4aeae5508fde531080009
#
_entry.id   22b4792bb5c4aeae5508fde531080009
#
_cell.length_a   1.000
_cell.length_b   1.000
_cell.length_c   1.000
_cell.angle_alpha   90.00
_cell.angle_beta   90.00
_cell.angle_gamma   90.00
#
_symmetry.space_group_name_H-M   'P 1'
#
loop_
_entity.id
_entity.type
_entity.pdbx_description
1 polymer ?
#
loop_
_entity_poly.entity_id
_entity_poly.type
_entity_poly.pdbx_seq_one_letter_code
_entity_poly.pdbx_strand_id
1 'polypeptide(L)'
;MEIFANLALGLETAFTLQNLLYCLIGVFVGTAVGVLPGLGPIATIAMLLPATFGLPPISALIMLAGIYYGAQYGGSTTAILVNLPGESSSVVTALDGYKMARNGQAGKALATAALGSFFAGTVATVLLALFAPPLADLALKFGPAEYFSLMVLGLVASVVLASGSLLNAIGMVLLGLLLGLIGTDVNSGAQRYTFDMPELADGINFVIVAMGMFGIGEIIRNLEHDEDRSLMMKKVKGLLLTKEDLKRIVAPVLRGTALGSALGILPGGGAMLASFASYSIEKKVSPNAKEFGKGAIEGVAAPEAANNAGAQTSFIPMLTLGIPSNPVMALMIGAMIIQGIQPGPAVMTEQPALFWGLIVSMWFGNLFLVVLNLPMIGLWIKMILVPYHRLFPAILMFCAIGVFSLNNNEFDVYLMALFGLFGYICAKLGAEPAPMLLGYIIGPMMEEYLRRALLLSHSDPMVFVTRPISAAMLAMAVIALVVVLLPSLRKKREEAFQEE
;
A
#
# COMPACT_ATOMS: atom_id res chain seq x y z
N MET A 1 7.60 24.91 19.03
CA MET A 1 6.27 25.57 19.01
C MET A 1 5.53 25.33 17.69
N GLU A 2 6.22 25.37 16.58
CA GLU A 2 5.65 25.20 15.22
C GLU A 2 4.91 23.87 15.01
N ILE A 3 5.49 22.74 15.46
CA ILE A 3 4.86 21.42 15.30
C ILE A 3 3.51 21.31 16.05
N PHE A 4 3.38 21.94 17.21
CA PHE A 4 2.11 21.93 17.95
C PHE A 4 1.05 22.81 17.28
N ALA A 5 1.43 23.94 16.68
CA ALA A 5 0.54 24.77 15.88
C ALA A 5 0.04 24.00 14.64
N ASN A 6 0.93 23.32 13.97
CA ASN A 6 0.61 22.49 12.81
C ASN A 6 -0.29 21.29 13.16
N LEU A 7 -0.04 20.62 14.28
CA LEU A 7 -0.93 19.57 14.79
C LEU A 7 -2.30 20.10 15.19
N ALA A 8 -2.37 21.32 15.74
CA ALA A 8 -3.65 21.98 16.05
C ALA A 8 -4.44 22.26 14.77
N LEU A 9 -3.79 22.79 13.72
CA LEU A 9 -4.40 22.97 12.40
C LEU A 9 -4.89 21.64 11.81
N GLY A 10 -4.06 20.57 11.93
CA GLY A 10 -4.45 19.22 11.51
C GLY A 10 -5.67 18.71 12.29
N LEU A 11 -5.72 18.96 13.60
CA LEU A 11 -6.84 18.58 14.45
C LEU A 11 -8.12 19.34 14.05
N GLU A 12 -8.05 20.64 13.87
CA GLU A 12 -9.17 21.44 13.40
C GLU A 12 -9.73 20.93 12.06
N THR A 13 -8.84 20.61 11.13
CA THR A 13 -9.21 20.08 9.81
C THR A 13 -9.80 18.67 9.90
N ALA A 14 -9.14 17.75 10.61
CA ALA A 14 -9.57 16.35 10.69
C ALA A 14 -10.83 16.18 11.55
N PHE A 15 -11.03 17.00 12.58
CA PHE A 15 -12.15 16.91 13.52
C PHE A 15 -13.45 17.54 13.00
N THR A 16 -13.49 18.00 11.76
CA THR A 16 -14.77 18.41 11.14
C THR A 16 -15.69 17.21 11.01
N LEU A 17 -17.01 17.43 11.20
CA LEU A 17 -18.00 16.33 11.06
C LEU A 17 -17.88 15.64 9.69
N GLN A 18 -17.64 16.40 8.63
CA GLN A 18 -17.47 15.90 7.29
C GLN A 18 -16.26 14.94 7.19
N ASN A 19 -15.09 15.36 7.65
CA ASN A 19 -13.86 14.56 7.56
C ASN A 19 -13.90 13.33 8.48
N LEU A 20 -14.51 13.45 9.67
CA LEU A 20 -14.75 12.31 10.55
C LEU A 20 -15.70 11.28 9.92
N LEU A 21 -16.76 11.73 9.26
CA LEU A 21 -17.68 10.83 8.54
C LEU A 21 -16.98 10.13 7.38
N TYR A 22 -16.20 10.82 6.56
CA TYR A 22 -15.46 10.19 5.47
C TYR A 22 -14.36 9.26 5.98
N CYS A 23 -13.69 9.60 7.07
CA CYS A 23 -12.76 8.71 7.76
C CYS A 23 -13.47 7.41 8.22
N LEU A 24 -14.61 7.55 8.89
CA LEU A 24 -15.41 6.41 9.36
C LEU A 24 -15.92 5.55 8.20
N ILE A 25 -16.45 6.19 7.14
CA ILE A 25 -16.91 5.47 5.93
C ILE A 25 -15.74 4.74 5.29
N GLY A 26 -14.59 5.40 5.13
CA GLY A 26 -13.38 4.79 4.57
C GLY A 26 -12.93 3.56 5.37
N VAL A 27 -12.80 3.70 6.68
CA VAL A 27 -12.43 2.62 7.60
C VAL A 27 -13.44 1.46 7.54
N PHE A 28 -14.73 1.77 7.56
CA PHE A 28 -15.79 0.75 7.51
C PHE A 28 -15.80 -0.01 6.18
N VAL A 29 -15.81 0.71 5.06
CA VAL A 29 -15.82 0.11 3.71
C VAL A 29 -14.52 -0.63 3.44
N GLY A 30 -13.38 -0.06 3.85
CA GLY A 30 -12.08 -0.73 3.77
C GLY A 30 -12.08 -2.06 4.53
N THR A 31 -12.55 -2.05 5.79
CA THR A 31 -12.68 -3.29 6.58
C THR A 31 -13.64 -4.27 5.93
N ALA A 32 -14.81 -3.79 5.46
CA ALA A 32 -15.82 -4.62 4.81
C ALA A 32 -15.29 -5.34 3.56
N VAL A 33 -14.52 -4.64 2.73
CA VAL A 33 -13.90 -5.26 1.54
C VAL A 33 -12.68 -6.10 1.93
N GLY A 34 -11.87 -5.64 2.89
CA GLY A 34 -10.68 -6.37 3.35
C GLY A 34 -10.98 -7.71 4.02
N VAL A 35 -12.17 -7.88 4.62
CA VAL A 35 -12.61 -9.18 5.13
C VAL A 35 -13.09 -10.14 4.03
N LEU A 36 -13.18 -9.69 2.79
CA LEU A 36 -13.48 -10.56 1.66
C LEU A 36 -12.16 -11.14 1.15
N PRO A 37 -11.95 -12.47 1.21
CA PRO A 37 -10.69 -13.08 0.80
C PRO A 37 -10.35 -12.73 -0.66
N GLY A 38 -9.07 -12.42 -0.90
CA GLY A 38 -8.56 -12.08 -2.22
C GLY A 38 -8.79 -10.64 -2.67
N LEU A 39 -9.39 -9.77 -1.84
CA LEU A 39 -9.54 -8.35 -2.12
C LEU A 39 -8.65 -7.54 -1.18
N GLY A 40 -7.39 -7.38 -1.55
CA GLY A 40 -6.41 -6.59 -0.79
C GLY A 40 -6.64 -5.08 -0.87
N PRO A 41 -5.86 -4.28 -0.12
CA PRO A 41 -6.02 -2.83 -0.08
C PRO A 41 -5.82 -2.14 -1.44
N ILE A 42 -4.97 -2.69 -2.30
CA ILE A 42 -4.72 -2.15 -3.65
C ILE A 42 -6.00 -2.23 -4.48
N ALA A 43 -6.60 -3.41 -4.57
CA ALA A 43 -7.86 -3.62 -5.30
C ALA A 43 -8.98 -2.77 -4.70
N THR A 44 -9.08 -2.73 -3.36
CA THR A 44 -10.10 -1.97 -2.65
C THR A 44 -10.02 -0.48 -2.96
N ILE A 45 -8.83 0.12 -2.87
CA ILE A 45 -8.62 1.54 -3.19
C ILE A 45 -8.88 1.80 -4.67
N ALA A 46 -8.33 0.98 -5.56
CA ALA A 46 -8.54 1.13 -6.99
C ALA A 46 -10.04 1.16 -7.36
N MET A 47 -10.82 0.22 -6.82
CA MET A 47 -12.26 0.14 -7.07
C MET A 47 -13.06 1.32 -6.49
N LEU A 48 -12.63 1.86 -5.35
CA LEU A 48 -13.36 2.92 -4.64
C LEU A 48 -12.87 4.32 -4.96
N LEU A 49 -11.74 4.44 -5.65
CA LEU A 49 -11.14 5.71 -6.02
C LEU A 49 -12.10 6.63 -6.79
N PRO A 50 -12.88 6.15 -7.78
CA PRO A 50 -13.86 7.02 -8.47
C PRO A 50 -14.93 7.62 -7.55
N ALA A 51 -15.30 6.93 -6.48
CA ALA A 51 -16.26 7.44 -5.50
C ALA A 51 -15.75 8.68 -4.73
N THR A 52 -14.46 8.97 -4.81
CA THR A 52 -13.83 10.10 -4.11
C THR A 52 -13.73 11.36 -4.98
N PHE A 53 -14.00 11.31 -6.29
CA PHE A 53 -13.76 12.44 -7.20
C PHE A 53 -14.63 13.66 -6.95
N GLY A 54 -15.85 13.46 -6.49
CA GLY A 54 -16.77 14.55 -6.14
C GLY A 54 -16.55 15.13 -4.73
N LEU A 55 -15.55 14.65 -3.99
CA LEU A 55 -15.28 15.06 -2.62
C LEU A 55 -14.23 16.18 -2.57
N PRO A 56 -14.26 17.02 -1.52
CA PRO A 56 -13.14 17.92 -1.26
C PRO A 56 -11.82 17.12 -1.15
N PRO A 57 -10.69 17.63 -1.66
CA PRO A 57 -9.43 16.91 -1.72
C PRO A 57 -8.99 16.25 -0.41
N ILE A 58 -9.10 17.00 0.71
CA ILE A 58 -8.75 16.47 2.04
C ILE A 58 -9.68 15.32 2.47
N SER A 59 -10.99 15.44 2.23
CA SER A 59 -11.97 14.41 2.56
C SER A 59 -11.76 13.14 1.74
N ALA A 60 -11.41 13.29 0.45
CA ALA A 60 -11.06 12.19 -0.44
C ALA A 60 -9.84 11.40 0.07
N LEU A 61 -8.76 12.11 0.41
CA LEU A 61 -7.53 11.48 0.90
C LEU A 61 -7.74 10.83 2.28
N ILE A 62 -8.48 11.46 3.18
CA ILE A 62 -8.85 10.88 4.49
C ILE A 62 -9.66 9.60 4.30
N MET A 63 -10.63 9.59 3.39
CA MET A 63 -11.44 8.41 3.09
C MET A 63 -10.58 7.29 2.51
N LEU A 64 -9.71 7.59 1.54
CA LEU A 64 -8.81 6.59 0.92
C LEU A 64 -7.80 6.03 1.93
N ALA A 65 -7.24 6.86 2.80
CA ALA A 65 -6.38 6.41 3.89
C ALA A 65 -7.14 5.47 4.86
N GLY A 66 -8.38 5.83 5.20
CA GLY A 66 -9.27 4.97 5.99
C GLY A 66 -9.55 3.63 5.31
N ILE A 67 -9.76 3.61 3.99
CA ILE A 67 -9.93 2.39 3.19
C ILE A 67 -8.68 1.52 3.28
N TYR A 68 -7.49 2.11 3.15
CA TYR A 68 -6.22 1.40 3.27
C TYR A 68 -6.08 0.67 4.60
N TYR A 69 -6.23 1.39 5.70
CA TYR A 69 -6.11 0.80 7.04
C TYR A 69 -7.21 -0.21 7.32
N GLY A 70 -8.43 0.09 6.88
CA GLY A 70 -9.57 -0.81 7.01
C GLY A 70 -9.33 -2.14 6.30
N ALA A 71 -8.82 -2.10 5.08
CA ALA A 71 -8.52 -3.30 4.29
C ALA A 71 -7.43 -4.16 4.95
N GLN A 72 -6.42 -3.54 5.57
CA GLN A 72 -5.40 -4.28 6.32
C GLN A 72 -5.98 -5.01 7.53
N TYR A 73 -6.78 -4.34 8.37
CA TYR A 73 -7.43 -4.98 9.51
C TYR A 73 -8.39 -6.09 9.09
N GLY A 74 -9.14 -5.87 8.01
CA GLY A 74 -10.02 -6.88 7.42
C GLY A 74 -9.24 -8.10 6.96
N GLY A 75 -8.13 -7.89 6.25
CA GLY A 75 -7.24 -8.93 5.75
C GLY A 75 -6.63 -9.78 6.87
N SER A 76 -6.20 -9.16 7.97
CA SER A 76 -5.72 -9.88 9.15
C SER A 76 -6.83 -10.68 9.83
N THR A 77 -8.06 -10.18 9.83
CA THR A 77 -9.22 -10.92 10.38
C THR A 77 -9.46 -12.22 9.60
N THR A 78 -9.42 -12.18 8.26
CA THR A 78 -9.57 -13.38 7.42
C THR A 78 -8.37 -14.32 7.52
N ALA A 79 -7.15 -13.80 7.58
CA ALA A 79 -5.95 -14.58 7.79
C ALA A 79 -6.05 -15.42 9.09
N ILE A 80 -6.51 -14.81 10.18
CA ILE A 80 -6.68 -15.47 11.49
C ILE A 80 -7.84 -16.47 11.49
N LEU A 81 -8.99 -16.11 10.92
CA LEU A 81 -10.22 -16.93 11.06
C LEU A 81 -10.30 -18.09 10.07
N VAL A 82 -9.77 -17.90 8.84
CA VAL A 82 -10.00 -18.84 7.73
C VAL A 82 -8.73 -19.26 6.99
N ASN A 83 -7.56 -18.79 7.43
CA ASN A 83 -6.27 -19.04 6.77
C ASN A 83 -6.21 -18.52 5.31
N LEU A 84 -6.98 -17.48 5.03
CA LEU A 84 -7.02 -16.83 3.74
C LEU A 84 -6.60 -15.37 3.96
N PRO A 85 -5.32 -15.04 3.75
CA PRO A 85 -4.87 -13.67 3.94
C PRO A 85 -5.60 -12.74 2.94
N GLY A 86 -6.21 -11.67 3.45
CA GLY A 86 -6.82 -10.63 2.61
C GLY A 86 -5.79 -9.79 1.87
N GLU A 87 -4.55 -9.80 2.36
CA GLU A 87 -3.42 -9.09 1.75
C GLU A 87 -2.10 -9.83 2.01
N SER A 88 -1.06 -9.53 1.22
CA SER A 88 0.24 -10.20 1.30
C SER A 88 0.96 -10.00 2.64
N SER A 89 0.75 -8.87 3.32
CA SER A 89 1.37 -8.61 4.63
C SER A 89 0.74 -9.42 5.77
N SER A 90 -0.50 -9.89 5.62
CA SER A 90 -1.19 -10.70 6.62
C SER A 90 -0.96 -12.22 6.48
N VAL A 91 -0.25 -12.66 5.44
CA VAL A 91 0.16 -14.07 5.23
C VAL A 91 0.88 -14.61 6.47
N VAL A 92 1.82 -13.83 6.97
CA VAL A 92 2.65 -14.21 8.13
C VAL A 92 1.81 -14.33 9.41
N THR A 93 0.82 -13.45 9.55
CA THR A 93 -0.12 -13.50 10.68
C THR A 93 -0.93 -14.80 10.68
N ALA A 94 -1.24 -15.37 9.52
CA ALA A 94 -1.96 -16.63 9.41
C ALA A 94 -1.18 -17.81 10.02
N LEU A 95 0.16 -17.80 9.97
CA LEU A 95 1.00 -18.91 10.44
C LEU A 95 0.69 -19.30 11.90
N ASP A 96 0.56 -18.32 12.76
CA ASP A 96 0.23 -18.53 14.17
C ASP A 96 -1.22 -18.15 14.49
N GLY A 97 -1.75 -17.09 13.91
CA GLY A 97 -3.10 -16.61 14.19
C GLY A 97 -4.18 -17.63 13.83
N TYR A 98 -4.08 -18.30 12.70
CA TYR A 98 -4.99 -19.37 12.34
C TYR A 98 -4.86 -20.59 13.25
N LYS A 99 -3.63 -20.94 13.67
CA LYS A 99 -3.41 -22.03 14.65
C LYS A 99 -4.03 -21.69 16.01
N MET A 100 -3.91 -20.44 16.46
CA MET A 100 -4.60 -19.95 17.67
C MET A 100 -6.13 -20.10 17.52
N ALA A 101 -6.66 -19.71 16.36
CA ALA A 101 -8.08 -19.81 16.06
C ALA A 101 -8.56 -21.28 16.11
N ARG A 102 -7.82 -22.20 15.49
CA ARG A 102 -8.10 -23.65 15.55
C ARG A 102 -8.04 -24.21 16.95
N ASN A 103 -7.19 -23.66 17.82
CA ASN A 103 -7.07 -24.02 19.22
C ASN A 103 -8.13 -23.36 20.12
N GLY A 104 -9.16 -22.72 19.55
CA GLY A 104 -10.24 -22.05 20.30
C GLY A 104 -9.86 -20.66 20.83
N GLN A 105 -8.74 -20.09 20.42
CA GLN A 105 -8.20 -18.81 20.89
C GLN A 105 -8.34 -17.70 19.84
N ALA A 106 -9.31 -17.82 18.92
CA ALA A 106 -9.55 -16.83 17.87
C ALA A 106 -9.72 -15.40 18.42
N GLY A 107 -10.49 -15.26 19.52
CA GLY A 107 -10.68 -13.96 20.15
C GLY A 107 -9.39 -13.34 20.66
N LYS A 108 -8.48 -14.14 21.25
CA LYS A 108 -7.15 -13.66 21.66
C LYS A 108 -6.31 -13.21 20.47
N ALA A 109 -6.28 -14.00 19.39
CA ALA A 109 -5.52 -13.66 18.19
C ALA A 109 -6.02 -12.34 17.57
N LEU A 110 -7.33 -12.19 17.42
CA LEU A 110 -7.95 -10.96 16.89
C LEU A 110 -7.70 -9.75 17.80
N ALA A 111 -7.83 -9.90 19.10
CA ALA A 111 -7.55 -8.83 20.05
C ALA A 111 -6.08 -8.43 20.03
N THR A 112 -5.17 -9.39 19.92
CA THR A 112 -3.73 -9.15 19.79
C THR A 112 -3.40 -8.39 18.53
N ALA A 113 -3.94 -8.82 17.38
CA ALA A 113 -3.79 -8.14 16.11
C ALA A 113 -4.30 -6.70 16.21
N ALA A 114 -5.55 -6.50 16.65
CA ALA A 114 -6.16 -5.16 16.71
C ALA A 114 -5.43 -4.21 17.66
N LEU A 115 -5.05 -4.66 18.86
CA LEU A 115 -4.38 -3.80 19.85
C LEU A 115 -2.92 -3.53 19.47
N GLY A 116 -2.21 -4.53 18.92
CA GLY A 116 -0.85 -4.37 18.40
C GLY A 116 -0.81 -3.39 17.24
N SER A 117 -1.74 -3.53 16.30
CA SER A 117 -1.89 -2.64 15.15
C SER A 117 -2.27 -1.22 15.57
N PHE A 118 -3.19 -1.06 16.53
CA PHE A 118 -3.56 0.25 17.07
C PHE A 118 -2.38 0.98 17.71
N PHE A 119 -1.61 0.29 18.55
CA PHE A 119 -0.41 0.85 19.16
C PHE A 119 0.60 1.24 18.08
N ALA A 120 0.90 0.33 17.17
CA ALA A 120 1.89 0.52 16.13
C ALA A 120 1.51 1.67 15.17
N GLY A 121 0.26 1.70 14.72
CA GLY A 121 -0.27 2.77 13.88
C GLY A 121 -0.24 4.13 14.57
N THR A 122 -0.59 4.19 15.87
CA THR A 122 -0.54 5.41 16.66
C THR A 122 0.90 5.95 16.80
N VAL A 123 1.85 5.09 17.13
CA VAL A 123 3.28 5.46 17.25
C VAL A 123 3.85 5.85 15.89
N ALA A 124 3.56 5.09 14.84
CA ALA A 124 4.03 5.38 13.49
C ALA A 124 3.48 6.73 12.96
N THR A 125 2.24 7.10 13.32
CA THR A 125 1.69 8.42 12.99
C THR A 125 2.43 9.54 13.74
N VAL A 126 2.84 9.32 14.99
CA VAL A 126 3.72 10.27 15.71
C VAL A 126 5.07 10.40 14.98
N LEU A 127 5.66 9.28 14.56
CA LEU A 127 6.91 9.31 13.80
C LEU A 127 6.74 10.03 12.46
N LEU A 128 5.62 9.81 11.76
CA LEU A 128 5.28 10.53 10.54
C LEU A 128 5.23 12.05 10.80
N ALA A 129 4.52 12.49 11.83
CA ALA A 129 4.42 13.90 12.19
C ALA A 129 5.77 14.53 12.56
N LEU A 130 6.68 13.76 13.18
CA LEU A 130 7.99 14.25 13.59
C LEU A 130 9.01 14.27 12.44
N PHE A 131 9.00 13.27 11.57
CA PHE A 131 10.03 13.10 10.54
C PHE A 131 9.64 13.69 9.19
N ALA A 132 8.34 13.87 8.90
CA ALA A 132 7.92 14.44 7.62
C ALA A 132 8.41 15.89 7.41
N PRO A 133 8.36 16.82 8.38
CA PRO A 133 8.88 18.17 8.16
C PRO A 133 10.38 18.22 7.82
N PRO A 134 11.29 17.64 8.61
CA PRO A 134 12.72 17.69 8.28
C PRO A 134 13.05 16.98 6.97
N LEU A 135 12.29 15.95 6.59
CA LEU A 135 12.47 15.28 5.31
C LEU A 135 11.95 16.15 4.14
N ALA A 136 10.85 16.87 4.32
CA ALA A 136 10.36 17.84 3.35
C ALA A 136 11.36 18.99 3.16
N ASP A 137 11.93 19.52 4.23
CA ASP A 137 12.98 20.56 4.17
C ASP A 137 14.22 20.06 3.42
N LEU A 138 14.58 18.79 3.61
CA LEU A 138 15.66 18.16 2.85
C LEU A 138 15.29 18.03 1.37
N ALA A 139 14.04 17.61 1.08
CA ALA A 139 13.54 17.44 -0.28
C ALA A 139 13.47 18.75 -1.07
N LEU A 140 13.23 19.90 -0.40
CA LEU A 140 13.29 21.22 -1.03
C LEU A 140 14.69 21.61 -1.53
N LYS A 141 15.74 20.92 -1.04
CA LYS A 141 17.12 21.11 -1.54
C LYS A 141 17.44 20.27 -2.77
N PHE A 142 16.53 19.35 -3.14
CA PHE A 142 16.70 18.52 -4.31
C PHE A 142 16.43 19.32 -5.58
N GLY A 143 17.35 19.22 -6.53
CA GLY A 143 17.12 19.68 -7.89
C GLY A 143 16.63 18.54 -8.79
N PRO A 144 16.42 18.82 -10.08
CA PRO A 144 15.93 17.80 -11.02
C PRO A 144 16.79 16.54 -11.12
N ALA A 145 18.11 16.67 -10.97
CA ALA A 145 19.02 15.52 -11.01
C ALA A 145 18.82 14.59 -9.80
N GLU A 146 18.59 15.16 -8.61
CA GLU A 146 18.33 14.40 -7.38
C GLU A 146 16.97 13.69 -7.47
N TYR A 147 15.92 14.37 -7.95
CA TYR A 147 14.60 13.75 -8.14
C TYR A 147 14.65 12.61 -9.16
N PHE A 148 15.34 12.80 -10.30
CA PHE A 148 15.55 11.73 -11.27
C PHE A 148 16.23 10.51 -10.62
N SER A 149 17.33 10.73 -9.91
CA SER A 149 18.11 9.66 -9.26
C SER A 149 17.32 8.94 -8.16
N LEU A 150 16.49 9.68 -7.42
CA LEU A 150 15.59 9.14 -6.40
C LEU A 150 14.50 8.26 -7.04
N MET A 151 13.95 8.66 -8.19
CA MET A 151 12.98 7.86 -8.94
C MET A 151 13.59 6.57 -9.49
N VAL A 152 14.81 6.64 -10.02
CA VAL A 152 15.58 5.46 -10.44
C VAL A 152 15.81 4.52 -9.24
N LEU A 153 16.22 5.06 -8.10
CA LEU A 153 16.38 4.27 -6.87
C LEU A 153 15.07 3.61 -6.44
N GLY A 154 13.95 4.35 -6.49
CA GLY A 154 12.62 3.84 -6.16
C GLY A 154 12.19 2.68 -7.07
N LEU A 155 12.39 2.81 -8.38
CA LEU A 155 12.08 1.75 -9.34
C LEU A 155 12.99 0.52 -9.15
N VAL A 156 14.29 0.74 -8.93
CA VAL A 156 15.23 -0.35 -8.64
C VAL A 156 14.84 -1.06 -7.34
N ALA A 157 14.50 -0.32 -6.30
CA ALA A 157 14.06 -0.89 -5.04
C ALA A 157 12.78 -1.72 -5.22
N SER A 158 11.81 -1.26 -6.05
CA SER A 158 10.59 -2.02 -6.34
C SER A 158 10.89 -3.35 -7.06
N VAL A 159 11.87 -3.37 -7.96
CA VAL A 159 12.33 -4.59 -8.63
C VAL A 159 13.03 -5.54 -7.66
N VAL A 160 13.88 -5.00 -6.80
CA VAL A 160 14.65 -5.77 -5.81
C VAL A 160 13.75 -6.45 -4.78
N LEU A 161 12.68 -5.76 -4.38
CA LEU A 161 11.75 -6.21 -3.34
C LEU A 161 10.48 -6.91 -3.88
N ALA A 162 10.29 -6.92 -5.22
CA ALA A 162 9.19 -7.66 -5.84
C ALA A 162 9.28 -9.15 -5.56
N SER A 163 8.14 -9.80 -5.36
CA SER A 163 8.05 -11.25 -5.27
C SER A 163 8.29 -11.92 -6.64
N GLY A 164 8.80 -13.15 -6.64
CA GLY A 164 9.01 -13.92 -7.86
C GLY A 164 10.30 -13.60 -8.64
N SER A 165 10.25 -13.72 -9.96
CA SER A 165 11.41 -13.58 -10.84
C SER A 165 11.84 -12.12 -11.00
N LEU A 166 13.13 -11.86 -10.79
CA LEU A 166 13.74 -10.54 -11.04
C LEU A 166 13.52 -10.04 -12.48
N LEU A 167 13.60 -10.96 -13.44
CA LEU A 167 13.40 -10.64 -14.86
C LEU A 167 11.95 -10.19 -15.12
N ASN A 168 10.97 -10.88 -14.51
CA ASN A 168 9.58 -10.49 -14.60
C ASN A 168 9.35 -9.10 -13.98
N ALA A 169 9.93 -8.83 -12.81
CA ALA A 169 9.82 -7.53 -12.17
C ALA A 169 10.41 -6.39 -13.02
N ILE A 170 11.59 -6.60 -13.62
CA ILE A 170 12.18 -5.64 -14.56
C ILE A 170 11.26 -5.44 -15.78
N GLY A 171 10.78 -6.53 -16.38
CA GLY A 171 9.85 -6.48 -17.51
C GLY A 171 8.58 -5.69 -17.18
N MET A 172 8.01 -5.89 -15.99
CA MET A 172 6.83 -5.18 -15.53
C MET A 172 7.09 -3.69 -15.30
N VAL A 173 8.23 -3.31 -14.71
CA VAL A 173 8.64 -1.89 -14.60
C VAL A 173 8.78 -1.25 -15.98
N LEU A 174 9.49 -1.90 -16.91
CA LEU A 174 9.69 -1.37 -18.26
C LEU A 174 8.35 -1.21 -19.00
N LEU A 175 7.45 -2.18 -18.86
CA LEU A 175 6.11 -2.07 -19.43
C LEU A 175 5.33 -0.90 -18.81
N GLY A 176 5.42 -0.72 -17.49
CA GLY A 176 4.82 0.43 -16.81
C GLY A 176 5.35 1.76 -17.33
N LEU A 177 6.68 1.88 -17.47
CA LEU A 177 7.33 3.06 -18.06
C LEU A 177 6.80 3.34 -19.48
N LEU A 178 6.68 2.31 -20.33
CA LEU A 178 6.15 2.46 -21.70
C LEU A 178 4.68 2.90 -21.69
N LEU A 179 3.84 2.32 -20.83
CA LEU A 179 2.44 2.71 -20.71
C LEU A 179 2.30 4.16 -20.24
N GLY A 180 3.17 4.63 -19.33
CA GLY A 180 3.19 6.02 -18.87
C GLY A 180 3.62 7.03 -19.94
N LEU A 181 4.22 6.59 -21.05
CA LEU A 181 4.61 7.42 -22.17
C LEU A 181 3.51 7.57 -23.23
N ILE A 182 2.40 6.85 -23.13
CA ILE A 182 1.27 6.96 -24.06
C ILE A 182 0.61 8.33 -23.89
N GLY A 183 0.33 9.00 -25.02
CA GLY A 183 -0.35 10.29 -25.03
C GLY A 183 0.48 11.39 -25.66
N THR A 184 0.09 12.64 -25.42
CA THR A 184 0.76 13.81 -25.95
C THR A 184 1.94 14.21 -25.07
N ASP A 185 3.13 14.28 -25.63
CA ASP A 185 4.30 14.79 -24.94
C ASP A 185 4.14 16.27 -24.59
N VAL A 186 4.15 16.58 -23.30
CA VAL A 186 3.93 17.95 -22.78
C VAL A 186 4.97 18.96 -23.30
N ASN A 187 6.20 18.52 -23.62
CA ASN A 187 7.27 19.41 -24.06
C ASN A 187 7.27 19.66 -25.58
N SER A 188 6.99 18.63 -26.37
CA SER A 188 7.04 18.73 -27.85
C SER A 188 5.68 18.84 -28.51
N GLY A 189 4.59 18.52 -27.80
CA GLY A 189 3.26 18.40 -28.36
C GLY A 189 3.07 17.18 -29.28
N ALA A 190 4.08 16.32 -29.42
CA ALA A 190 4.00 15.15 -30.27
C ALA A 190 3.20 14.03 -29.60
N GLN A 191 2.32 13.39 -30.36
CA GLN A 191 1.60 12.20 -29.88
C GLN A 191 2.51 10.98 -29.92
N ARG A 192 2.51 10.21 -28.82
CA ARG A 192 3.31 9.00 -28.64
C ARG A 192 2.41 7.80 -28.37
N TYR A 193 2.56 6.75 -29.16
CA TYR A 193 1.84 5.47 -29.01
C TYR A 193 0.31 5.60 -28.95
N THR A 194 -0.26 6.66 -29.57
CA THR A 194 -1.70 6.89 -29.61
C THR A 194 -2.39 6.13 -30.73
N PHE A 195 -1.64 5.61 -31.72
CA PHE A 195 -2.17 4.89 -32.88
C PHE A 195 -3.30 5.63 -33.61
N ASP A 196 -3.22 6.97 -33.64
CA ASP A 196 -4.23 7.88 -34.19
C ASP A 196 -5.63 7.76 -33.52
N MET A 197 -5.67 7.20 -32.29
CA MET A 197 -6.88 7.12 -31.48
C MET A 197 -7.01 8.37 -30.61
N PRO A 198 -8.07 9.18 -30.78
CA PRO A 198 -8.26 10.42 -29.99
C PRO A 198 -8.36 10.15 -28.48
N GLU A 199 -8.91 8.99 -28.10
CA GLU A 199 -9.10 8.57 -26.71
C GLU A 199 -7.76 8.36 -25.98
N LEU A 200 -6.68 8.12 -26.72
CA LEU A 200 -5.34 7.97 -26.17
C LEU A 200 -4.50 9.25 -26.20
N ALA A 201 -5.04 10.36 -26.74
CA ALA A 201 -4.28 11.61 -26.86
C ALA A 201 -3.85 12.18 -25.51
N ASP A 202 -4.69 12.04 -24.48
CA ASP A 202 -4.41 12.47 -23.11
C ASP A 202 -3.74 11.34 -22.26
N GLY A 203 -3.34 10.25 -22.91
CA GLY A 203 -2.80 9.06 -22.24
C GLY A 203 -3.89 8.17 -21.65
N ILE A 204 -3.47 7.10 -20.99
CA ILE A 204 -4.39 6.20 -20.29
C ILE A 204 -4.51 6.69 -18.84
N ASN A 205 -5.72 6.86 -18.34
CA ASN A 205 -5.88 7.21 -16.92
C ASN A 205 -5.40 6.05 -16.03
N PHE A 206 -4.55 6.36 -15.04
CA PHE A 206 -3.96 5.34 -14.16
C PHE A 206 -5.02 4.51 -13.40
N VAL A 207 -6.20 5.09 -13.13
CA VAL A 207 -7.32 4.39 -12.46
C VAL A 207 -7.79 3.21 -13.31
N ILE A 208 -7.85 3.36 -14.63
CA ILE A 208 -8.26 2.31 -15.58
C ILE A 208 -7.30 1.13 -15.48
N VAL A 209 -5.99 1.43 -15.51
CA VAL A 209 -4.93 0.42 -15.36
C VAL A 209 -5.03 -0.29 -14.01
N ALA A 210 -5.15 0.49 -12.93
CA ALA A 210 -5.21 -0.05 -11.58
C ALA A 210 -6.48 -0.87 -11.34
N MET A 211 -7.65 -0.38 -11.73
CA MET A 211 -8.91 -1.11 -11.59
C MET A 211 -8.95 -2.37 -12.46
N GLY A 212 -8.42 -2.31 -13.67
CA GLY A 212 -8.28 -3.49 -14.52
C GLY A 212 -7.38 -4.53 -13.87
N MET A 213 -6.12 -4.17 -13.62
CA MET A 213 -5.09 -5.10 -13.14
C MET A 213 -5.41 -5.70 -11.76
N PHE A 214 -5.77 -4.85 -10.80
CA PHE A 214 -5.95 -5.27 -9.41
C PHE A 214 -7.42 -5.51 -9.04
N GLY A 215 -8.38 -4.84 -9.72
CA GLY A 215 -9.81 -5.08 -9.51
C GLY A 215 -10.28 -6.30 -10.30
N ILE A 216 -10.35 -6.17 -11.63
CA ILE A 216 -10.90 -7.23 -12.50
C ILE A 216 -9.98 -8.45 -12.55
N GLY A 217 -8.66 -8.26 -12.64
CA GLY A 217 -7.69 -9.35 -12.66
C GLY A 217 -7.80 -10.24 -11.42
N GLU A 218 -7.94 -9.64 -10.24
CA GLU A 218 -8.14 -10.37 -8.99
C GLU A 218 -9.51 -11.06 -8.91
N ILE A 219 -10.57 -10.42 -9.43
CA ILE A 219 -11.89 -11.04 -9.52
C ILE A 219 -11.83 -12.33 -10.35
N ILE A 220 -11.21 -12.29 -11.53
CA ILE A 220 -11.08 -13.47 -12.40
C ILE A 220 -10.30 -14.57 -11.70
N ARG A 221 -9.20 -14.23 -11.03
CA ARG A 221 -8.37 -15.17 -10.26
C ARG A 221 -9.14 -15.83 -9.13
N ASN A 222 -9.93 -15.05 -8.37
CA ASN A 222 -10.73 -15.57 -7.27
C ASN A 222 -11.91 -16.45 -7.72
N LEU A 223 -12.40 -16.28 -8.95
CA LEU A 223 -13.45 -17.13 -9.52
C LEU A 223 -12.95 -18.53 -9.93
N GLU A 224 -11.64 -18.70 -10.13
CA GLU A 224 -11.05 -20.01 -10.45
C GLU A 224 -10.92 -20.94 -9.24
N HIS A 225 -10.88 -20.37 -8.02
CA HIS A 225 -10.66 -21.15 -6.80
C HIS A 225 -11.97 -21.27 -6.04
N ASP A 226 -12.60 -22.43 -6.11
CA ASP A 226 -13.70 -22.81 -5.21
C ASP A 226 -13.13 -23.11 -3.82
N GLU A 227 -13.13 -22.12 -2.95
CA GLU A 227 -12.66 -22.25 -1.57
C GLU A 227 -13.75 -22.90 -0.72
N ASP A 228 -13.43 -24.07 -0.15
CA ASP A 228 -14.31 -24.72 0.81
C ASP A 228 -14.28 -23.99 2.18
N ARG A 229 -15.24 -23.08 2.36
CA ARG A 229 -15.42 -22.27 3.56
C ARG A 229 -16.20 -23.00 4.67
N SER A 230 -16.39 -24.31 4.54
CA SER A 230 -17.21 -25.11 5.46
C SER A 230 -16.65 -25.26 6.87
N LEU A 231 -15.35 -25.01 7.07
CA LEU A 231 -14.64 -25.18 8.34
C LEU A 231 -14.64 -23.93 9.22
N MET A 232 -15.46 -22.94 8.94
CA MET A 232 -15.46 -21.67 9.66
C MET A 232 -16.01 -21.73 11.08
N MET A 233 -15.32 -21.04 11.98
CA MET A 233 -15.81 -20.78 13.33
C MET A 233 -17.04 -19.85 13.31
N LYS A 234 -18.21 -20.39 13.66
CA LYS A 234 -19.48 -19.63 13.69
C LYS A 234 -19.56 -18.59 14.83
N LYS A 235 -18.72 -18.68 15.86
CA LYS A 235 -18.72 -17.74 17.00
C LYS A 235 -17.30 -17.57 17.56
N VAL A 236 -16.86 -16.34 17.65
CA VAL A 236 -15.63 -15.94 18.35
C VAL A 236 -15.95 -15.60 19.80
N LYS A 237 -15.18 -16.14 20.73
CA LYS A 237 -15.26 -15.86 22.16
C LYS A 237 -13.89 -15.43 22.68
N GLY A 238 -13.85 -14.71 23.80
CA GLY A 238 -12.60 -14.40 24.49
C GLY A 238 -11.79 -13.27 23.83
N LEU A 239 -12.44 -12.16 23.48
CA LEU A 239 -11.77 -10.95 22.95
C LEU A 239 -10.92 -10.19 23.98
N LEU A 240 -11.01 -10.56 25.26
CA LEU A 240 -10.25 -9.90 26.32
C LEU A 240 -8.92 -10.63 26.53
N LEU A 241 -7.82 -9.88 26.46
CA LEU A 241 -6.48 -10.37 26.76
C LEU A 241 -6.27 -10.42 28.30
N THR A 242 -5.62 -11.47 28.76
CA THR A 242 -5.20 -11.58 30.17
C THR A 242 -3.95 -10.71 30.42
N LYS A 243 -3.65 -10.46 31.71
CA LYS A 243 -2.41 -9.73 32.06
C LYS A 243 -1.16 -10.46 31.58
N GLU A 244 -1.21 -11.78 31.50
CA GLU A 244 -0.11 -12.61 31.01
C GLU A 244 0.03 -12.46 29.47
N ASP A 245 -1.08 -12.51 28.72
CA ASP A 245 -1.09 -12.25 27.29
C ASP A 245 -0.48 -10.86 26.99
N LEU A 246 -0.90 -9.83 27.75
CA LEU A 246 -0.36 -8.47 27.59
C LEU A 246 1.16 -8.41 27.84
N LYS A 247 1.67 -9.10 28.88
CA LYS A 247 3.11 -9.15 29.13
C LYS A 247 3.88 -9.81 27.98
N ARG A 248 3.30 -10.85 27.37
CA ARG A 248 3.90 -11.57 26.24
C ARG A 248 3.98 -10.71 24.97
N ILE A 249 2.98 -9.89 24.68
CA ILE A 249 2.89 -9.13 23.42
C ILE A 249 3.61 -7.77 23.44
N VAL A 250 3.86 -7.16 24.60
CA VAL A 250 4.45 -5.81 24.69
C VAL A 250 5.78 -5.71 23.94
N ALA A 251 6.73 -6.58 24.21
CA ALA A 251 8.05 -6.54 23.57
C ALA A 251 7.98 -6.86 22.07
N PRO A 252 7.24 -7.88 21.60
CA PRO A 252 6.96 -8.12 20.20
C PRO A 252 6.35 -6.92 19.47
N VAL A 253 5.33 -6.28 20.06
CA VAL A 253 4.69 -5.09 19.49
C VAL A 253 5.67 -3.93 19.34
N LEU A 254 6.50 -3.66 20.36
CA LEU A 254 7.51 -2.60 20.30
C LEU A 254 8.55 -2.86 19.20
N ARG A 255 9.09 -4.10 19.13
CA ARG A 255 10.05 -4.48 18.09
C ARG A 255 9.42 -4.43 16.69
N GLY A 256 8.19 -4.95 16.54
CA GLY A 256 7.43 -4.89 15.31
C GLY A 256 7.18 -3.46 14.87
N THR A 257 6.75 -2.58 15.79
CA THR A 257 6.52 -1.15 15.51
C THR A 257 7.80 -0.46 15.03
N ALA A 258 8.93 -0.66 15.72
CA ALA A 258 10.20 -0.06 15.33
C ALA A 258 10.66 -0.55 13.95
N LEU A 259 10.59 -1.85 13.71
CA LEU A 259 11.01 -2.44 12.44
C LEU A 259 10.08 -2.04 11.29
N GLY A 260 8.76 -2.07 11.52
CA GLY A 260 7.76 -1.64 10.56
C GLY A 260 7.92 -0.18 10.19
N SER A 261 8.13 0.69 11.18
CA SER A 261 8.35 2.11 10.94
C SER A 261 9.61 2.39 10.09
N ALA A 262 10.67 1.62 10.29
CA ALA A 262 11.89 1.77 9.51
C ALA A 262 11.74 1.24 8.07
N LEU A 263 11.12 0.05 7.92
CA LEU A 263 11.01 -0.61 6.61
C LEU A 263 9.88 -0.02 5.75
N GLY A 264 8.84 0.57 6.36
CA GLY A 264 7.74 1.19 5.64
C GLY A 264 8.12 2.39 4.78
N ILE A 265 9.20 3.08 5.15
CA ILE A 265 9.74 4.21 4.38
C ILE A 265 10.45 3.73 3.11
N LEU A 266 10.93 2.49 3.09
CA LEU A 266 11.73 1.97 1.98
C LEU A 266 10.85 1.68 0.76
N PRO A 267 11.25 2.15 -0.43
CA PRO A 267 10.52 1.84 -1.66
C PRO A 267 10.47 0.33 -1.93
N GLY A 268 9.29 -0.16 -2.32
CA GLY A 268 9.06 -1.54 -2.76
C GLY A 268 8.72 -2.57 -1.68
N GLY A 269 9.17 -2.39 -0.42
CA GLY A 269 8.99 -3.39 0.63
C GLY A 269 7.77 -3.18 1.52
N GLY A 270 7.56 -1.95 1.93
CA GLY A 270 6.41 -1.52 2.73
C GLY A 270 6.04 -2.47 3.88
N ALA A 271 4.75 -2.60 4.08
CA ALA A 271 4.14 -3.40 5.14
C ALA A 271 4.43 -4.91 5.02
N MET A 272 4.51 -5.45 3.80
CA MET A 272 4.79 -6.88 3.57
C MET A 272 6.17 -7.27 4.12
N LEU A 273 7.22 -6.60 3.63
CA LEU A 273 8.59 -6.89 4.08
C LEU A 273 8.74 -6.70 5.60
N ALA A 274 8.10 -5.67 6.15
CA ALA A 274 8.11 -5.39 7.57
C ALA A 274 7.50 -6.54 8.39
N SER A 275 6.37 -7.07 7.93
CA SER A 275 5.66 -8.18 8.58
C SER A 275 6.52 -9.46 8.61
N PHE A 276 7.07 -9.86 7.45
CA PHE A 276 7.93 -11.05 7.34
C PHE A 276 9.23 -10.90 8.16
N ALA A 277 9.90 -9.76 8.05
CA ALA A 277 11.11 -9.49 8.82
C ALA A 277 10.84 -9.51 10.33
N SER A 278 9.73 -8.92 10.76
CA SER A 278 9.32 -8.87 12.16
C SER A 278 9.07 -10.29 12.72
N TYR A 279 8.32 -11.12 11.99
CA TYR A 279 8.10 -12.51 12.39
C TYR A 279 9.41 -13.30 12.52
N SER A 280 10.27 -13.17 11.51
CA SER A 280 11.55 -13.88 11.46
C SER A 280 12.49 -13.49 12.61
N ILE A 281 12.54 -12.19 12.92
CA ILE A 281 13.35 -11.68 14.05
C ILE A 281 12.72 -12.11 15.36
N GLU A 282 11.41 -11.97 15.52
CA GLU A 282 10.70 -12.33 16.75
C GLU A 282 10.87 -13.82 17.05
N LYS A 283 10.75 -14.70 16.07
CA LYS A 283 11.00 -16.14 16.22
C LYS A 283 12.40 -16.47 16.74
N LYS A 284 13.41 -15.61 16.42
CA LYS A 284 14.80 -15.81 16.89
C LYS A 284 15.03 -15.27 18.29
N VAL A 285 14.37 -14.19 18.69
CA VAL A 285 14.64 -13.49 19.95
C VAL A 285 13.63 -13.82 21.06
N SER A 286 12.49 -14.40 20.70
CA SER A 286 11.45 -14.77 21.67
C SER A 286 11.89 -15.94 22.55
N PRO A 287 11.65 -15.88 23.87
CA PRO A 287 11.84 -17.03 24.76
C PRO A 287 10.92 -18.21 24.37
N ASN A 288 9.82 -17.95 23.66
CA ASN A 288 8.83 -18.93 23.24
C ASN A 288 9.02 -19.36 21.77
N ALA A 289 10.24 -19.30 21.23
CA ALA A 289 10.56 -19.61 19.83
C ALA A 289 10.00 -20.95 19.33
N LYS A 290 9.87 -21.95 20.23
CA LYS A 290 9.35 -23.29 19.92
C LYS A 290 7.83 -23.34 19.67
N GLU A 291 7.09 -22.29 20.05
CA GLU A 291 5.65 -22.17 19.87
C GLU A 291 5.29 -21.58 18.48
N PHE A 292 6.25 -20.93 17.79
CA PHE A 292 6.03 -20.33 16.48
C PHE A 292 5.65 -21.40 15.44
N GLY A 293 4.63 -21.07 14.64
CA GLY A 293 3.97 -21.98 13.71
C GLY A 293 2.98 -22.95 14.37
N LYS A 294 2.76 -22.85 15.70
CA LYS A 294 1.83 -23.70 16.48
C LYS A 294 0.76 -22.88 17.21
N GLY A 295 0.77 -21.58 17.07
CA GLY A 295 -0.16 -20.65 17.71
C GLY A 295 0.50 -19.76 18.76
N ALA A 296 1.72 -19.29 18.52
CA ALA A 296 2.41 -18.31 19.35
C ALA A 296 1.73 -16.94 19.25
N ILE A 297 1.35 -16.36 20.39
CA ILE A 297 0.73 -15.02 20.42
C ILE A 297 1.70 -13.92 19.93
N GLU A 298 2.99 -14.10 20.16
CA GLU A 298 4.07 -13.25 19.69
C GLU A 298 4.18 -13.28 18.15
N GLY A 299 3.89 -14.43 17.53
CA GLY A 299 3.85 -14.64 16.09
C GLY A 299 2.67 -13.95 15.40
N VAL A 300 1.70 -13.45 16.17
CA VAL A 300 0.64 -12.53 15.69
C VAL A 300 1.02 -11.09 16.02
N ALA A 301 1.47 -10.82 17.25
CA ALA A 301 1.70 -9.48 17.76
C ALA A 301 2.78 -8.70 16.98
N ALA A 302 3.91 -9.34 16.70
CA ALA A 302 5.04 -8.70 16.05
C ALA A 302 4.75 -8.33 14.57
N PRO A 303 4.29 -9.27 13.71
CA PRO A 303 4.03 -8.97 12.31
C PRO A 303 2.86 -7.99 12.12
N GLU A 304 1.81 -8.07 12.96
CA GLU A 304 0.70 -7.12 12.88
C GLU A 304 1.11 -5.69 13.25
N ALA A 305 1.91 -5.54 14.29
CA ALA A 305 2.48 -4.25 14.64
C ALA A 305 3.39 -3.71 13.52
N ALA A 306 4.23 -4.57 12.93
CA ALA A 306 5.11 -4.18 11.83
C ALA A 306 4.35 -3.81 10.55
N ASN A 307 3.30 -4.57 10.22
CA ASN A 307 2.40 -4.30 9.09
C ASN A 307 1.81 -2.88 9.19
N ASN A 308 1.16 -2.59 10.31
CA ASN A 308 0.47 -1.32 10.50
C ASN A 308 1.43 -0.13 10.64
N ALA A 309 2.56 -0.30 11.33
CA ALA A 309 3.58 0.73 11.40
C ALA A 309 4.17 1.03 10.01
N GLY A 310 4.45 -0.01 9.21
CA GLY A 310 4.95 0.12 7.84
C GLY A 310 3.95 0.81 6.91
N ALA A 311 2.66 0.50 7.06
CA ALA A 311 1.60 1.17 6.30
C ALA A 311 1.54 2.68 6.61
N GLN A 312 1.62 3.06 7.89
CA GLN A 312 1.60 4.48 8.29
C GLN A 312 2.84 5.24 7.81
N THR A 313 4.03 4.67 8.02
CA THR A 313 5.27 5.36 7.64
C THR A 313 5.50 5.40 6.12
N SER A 314 4.79 4.58 5.33
CA SER A 314 4.82 4.67 3.87
C SER A 314 4.25 5.99 3.32
N PHE A 315 3.47 6.72 4.12
CA PHE A 315 3.04 8.08 3.78
C PHE A 315 4.17 9.12 3.85
N ILE A 316 5.27 8.84 4.59
CA ILE A 316 6.39 9.78 4.70
C ILE A 316 6.97 10.11 3.31
N PRO A 317 7.52 9.16 2.52
CA PRO A 317 8.07 9.48 1.21
C PRO A 317 7.01 10.01 0.23
N MET A 318 5.77 9.54 0.33
CA MET A 318 4.68 10.03 -0.51
C MET A 318 4.42 11.52 -0.29
N LEU A 319 4.26 11.95 0.95
CA LEU A 319 3.91 13.34 1.30
C LEU A 319 5.09 14.29 1.20
N THR A 320 6.32 13.81 1.43
CA THR A 320 7.51 14.66 1.51
C THR A 320 8.35 14.68 0.24
N LEU A 321 8.41 13.56 -0.48
CA LEU A 321 9.21 13.40 -1.69
C LEU A 321 8.36 13.24 -2.95
N GLY A 322 7.05 12.97 -2.80
CA GLY A 322 6.16 12.69 -3.91
C GLY A 322 6.41 11.33 -4.58
N ILE A 323 7.01 10.39 -3.85
CA ILE A 323 7.39 9.08 -4.38
C ILE A 323 6.64 7.98 -3.64
N PRO A 324 6.02 7.04 -4.36
CA PRO A 324 5.31 5.93 -3.74
C PRO A 324 6.32 4.90 -3.21
N SER A 325 6.17 4.51 -1.93
CA SER A 325 6.95 3.43 -1.33
C SER A 325 6.36 2.04 -1.63
N ASN A 326 5.10 1.98 -2.02
CA ASN A 326 4.40 0.74 -2.36
C ASN A 326 3.24 1.02 -3.33
N PRO A 327 2.58 -0.01 -3.91
CA PRO A 327 1.49 0.18 -4.87
C PRO A 327 0.29 0.96 -4.33
N VAL A 328 -0.01 0.84 -3.03
CA VAL A 328 -1.09 1.63 -2.41
C VAL A 328 -0.76 3.12 -2.43
N MET A 329 0.49 3.47 -2.09
CA MET A 329 0.96 4.85 -2.16
C MET A 329 0.97 5.38 -3.59
N ALA A 330 1.21 4.52 -4.58
CA ALA A 330 1.09 4.88 -5.98
C ALA A 330 -0.36 5.28 -6.33
N LEU A 331 -1.36 4.51 -5.88
CA LEU A 331 -2.77 4.87 -6.04
C LEU A 331 -3.11 6.17 -5.31
N MET A 332 -2.56 6.38 -4.12
CA MET A 332 -2.76 7.63 -3.36
C MET A 332 -2.16 8.85 -4.08
N ILE A 333 -0.97 8.71 -4.66
CA ILE A 333 -0.36 9.74 -5.52
C ILE A 333 -1.27 10.06 -6.71
N GLY A 334 -1.79 9.03 -7.38
CA GLY A 334 -2.73 9.22 -8.46
C GLY A 334 -4.02 9.93 -8.01
N ALA A 335 -4.54 9.59 -6.83
CA ALA A 335 -5.66 10.32 -6.23
C ALA A 335 -5.33 11.80 -6.00
N MET A 336 -4.14 12.10 -5.49
CA MET A 336 -3.69 13.49 -5.30
C MET A 336 -3.64 14.24 -6.64
N ILE A 337 -3.04 13.64 -7.67
CA ILE A 337 -2.94 14.26 -9.00
C ILE A 337 -4.33 14.55 -9.59
N ILE A 338 -5.28 13.63 -9.48
CA ILE A 338 -6.66 13.82 -9.94
C ILE A 338 -7.35 14.96 -9.18
N GLN A 339 -7.07 15.10 -7.90
CA GLN A 339 -7.58 16.19 -7.06
C GLN A 339 -6.82 17.52 -7.28
N GLY A 340 -5.91 17.58 -8.27
CA GLY A 340 -5.13 18.77 -8.58
C GLY A 340 -4.02 19.06 -7.56
N ILE A 341 -3.64 18.08 -6.73
CA ILE A 341 -2.58 18.21 -5.74
C ILE A 341 -1.31 17.61 -6.31
N GLN A 342 -0.26 18.41 -6.43
CA GLN A 342 1.06 17.91 -6.81
C GLN A 342 1.74 17.25 -5.60
N PRO A 343 1.97 15.92 -5.60
CA PRO A 343 2.62 15.25 -4.47
C PRO A 343 4.07 15.71 -4.32
N GLY A 344 4.53 15.80 -3.07
CA GLY A 344 5.90 16.20 -2.76
C GLY A 344 5.98 17.29 -1.69
N PRO A 345 7.16 17.90 -1.47
CA PRO A 345 7.41 18.79 -0.33
C PRO A 345 6.56 20.07 -0.35
N ALA A 346 6.11 20.51 -1.52
CA ALA A 346 5.26 21.69 -1.68
C ALA A 346 3.89 21.52 -0.99
N VAL A 347 3.38 20.30 -0.84
CA VAL A 347 2.09 20.06 -0.16
C VAL A 347 2.11 20.57 1.28
N MET A 348 3.23 20.43 1.98
CA MET A 348 3.35 20.89 3.37
C MET A 348 3.29 22.41 3.48
N THR A 349 3.82 23.14 2.50
CA THR A 349 3.89 24.62 2.51
C THR A 349 2.69 25.27 1.84
N GLU A 350 2.22 24.72 0.73
CA GLU A 350 1.12 25.30 -0.06
C GLU A 350 -0.26 24.86 0.45
N GLN A 351 -0.37 23.66 1.03
CA GLN A 351 -1.61 23.08 1.52
C GLN A 351 -1.45 22.49 2.94
N PRO A 352 -1.02 23.26 3.95
CA PRO A 352 -0.70 22.75 5.28
C PRO A 352 -1.91 22.09 5.97
N ALA A 353 -3.11 22.61 5.76
CA ALA A 353 -4.34 22.03 6.31
C ALA A 353 -4.59 20.60 5.77
N LEU A 354 -4.32 20.37 4.46
CA LEU A 354 -4.43 19.05 3.86
C LEU A 354 -3.36 18.11 4.42
N PHE A 355 -2.11 18.56 4.45
CA PHE A 355 -0.97 17.76 4.93
C PHE A 355 -1.18 17.32 6.39
N TRP A 356 -1.41 18.27 7.28
CA TRP A 356 -1.57 17.98 8.70
C TRP A 356 -2.92 17.35 9.04
N GLY A 357 -3.98 17.72 8.30
CA GLY A 357 -5.30 17.12 8.43
C GLY A 357 -5.29 15.64 8.10
N LEU A 358 -4.59 15.23 7.03
CA LEU A 358 -4.40 13.83 6.67
C LEU A 358 -3.65 13.07 7.78
N ILE A 359 -2.54 13.62 8.28
CA ILE A 359 -1.75 12.98 9.35
C ILE A 359 -2.60 12.79 10.62
N VAL A 360 -3.29 13.83 11.06
CA VAL A 360 -4.12 13.74 12.28
C VAL A 360 -5.30 12.80 12.08
N SER A 361 -5.89 12.75 10.88
CA SER A 361 -6.98 11.81 10.58
C SER A 361 -6.61 10.35 10.78
N MET A 362 -5.32 10.00 10.67
CA MET A 362 -4.83 8.63 10.88
C MET A 362 -5.05 8.16 12.33
N TRP A 363 -4.96 9.04 13.33
CA TRP A 363 -5.27 8.68 14.72
C TRP A 363 -6.77 8.40 14.90
N PHE A 364 -7.65 9.19 14.25
CA PHE A 364 -9.09 8.90 14.27
C PHE A 364 -9.40 7.59 13.54
N GLY A 365 -8.78 7.36 12.36
CA GLY A 365 -8.91 6.12 11.62
C GLY A 365 -8.49 4.90 12.45
N ASN A 366 -7.34 4.96 13.11
CA ASN A 366 -6.87 3.90 14.02
C ASN A 366 -7.86 3.62 15.16
N LEU A 367 -8.43 4.66 15.76
CA LEU A 367 -9.43 4.52 16.81
C LEU A 367 -10.70 3.85 16.27
N PHE A 368 -11.21 4.29 15.11
CA PHE A 368 -12.38 3.70 14.48
C PHE A 368 -12.15 2.23 14.13
N LEU A 369 -10.94 1.85 13.72
CA LEU A 369 -10.57 0.45 13.41
C LEU A 369 -10.77 -0.46 14.62
N VAL A 370 -10.29 -0.07 15.79
CA VAL A 370 -10.47 -0.86 17.01
C VAL A 370 -11.95 -0.99 17.36
N VAL A 371 -12.70 0.14 17.29
CA VAL A 371 -14.13 0.17 17.61
C VAL A 371 -14.95 -0.67 16.61
N LEU A 372 -14.58 -0.65 15.32
CA LEU A 372 -15.29 -1.43 14.30
C LEU A 372 -14.89 -2.90 14.31
N ASN A 373 -13.62 -3.23 14.49
CA ASN A 373 -13.15 -4.60 14.31
C ASN A 373 -13.46 -5.49 15.52
N LEU A 374 -13.24 -5.04 16.76
CA LEU A 374 -13.45 -5.90 17.93
C LEU A 374 -14.95 -6.07 18.27
N PRO A 375 -15.76 -5.02 18.48
CA PRO A 375 -17.17 -5.19 18.78
C PRO A 375 -17.99 -5.76 17.63
N MET A 376 -17.64 -5.43 16.38
CA MET A 376 -18.40 -5.86 15.21
C MET A 376 -17.90 -7.16 14.56
N ILE A 377 -17.03 -7.91 15.23
CA ILE A 377 -16.48 -9.16 14.69
C ILE A 377 -17.56 -10.13 14.18
N GLY A 378 -18.72 -10.15 14.82
CA GLY A 378 -19.85 -10.96 14.38
C GLY A 378 -20.43 -10.55 13.01
N LEU A 379 -20.33 -9.25 12.66
CA LEU A 379 -20.71 -8.76 11.34
C LEU A 379 -19.69 -9.24 10.29
N TRP A 380 -18.41 -9.08 10.58
CA TRP A 380 -17.33 -9.48 9.66
C TRP A 380 -17.34 -10.97 9.38
N ILE A 381 -17.58 -11.82 10.39
CA ILE A 381 -17.76 -13.27 10.18
C ILE A 381 -18.92 -13.55 9.21
N LYS A 382 -20.05 -12.86 9.32
CA LYS A 382 -21.17 -13.04 8.37
C LYS A 382 -20.79 -12.61 6.96
N MET A 383 -19.99 -11.56 6.81
CA MET A 383 -19.54 -11.10 5.50
C MET A 383 -18.57 -12.09 4.83
N ILE A 384 -17.62 -12.64 5.61
CA ILE A 384 -16.71 -13.68 5.11
C ILE A 384 -17.49 -14.91 4.57
N LEU A 385 -18.66 -15.22 5.16
CA LEU A 385 -19.51 -16.34 4.75
C LEU A 385 -20.27 -16.09 3.45
N VAL A 386 -20.30 -14.87 2.92
CA VAL A 386 -20.98 -14.56 1.64
C VAL A 386 -20.18 -15.20 0.51
N PRO A 387 -20.82 -16.08 -0.31
CA PRO A 387 -20.14 -16.69 -1.43
C PRO A 387 -19.66 -15.64 -2.45
N TYR A 388 -18.41 -15.78 -2.90
CA TYR A 388 -17.80 -14.81 -3.81
C TYR A 388 -18.58 -14.62 -5.13
N HIS A 389 -19.20 -15.70 -5.65
CA HIS A 389 -20.00 -15.65 -6.87
C HIS A 389 -21.24 -14.71 -6.78
N ARG A 390 -21.67 -14.31 -5.57
CA ARG A 390 -22.72 -13.30 -5.38
C ARG A 390 -22.19 -11.87 -5.31
N LEU A 391 -20.92 -11.72 -4.93
CA LEU A 391 -20.30 -10.41 -4.74
C LEU A 391 -19.70 -9.87 -6.03
N PHE A 392 -19.04 -10.72 -6.84
CA PHE A 392 -18.28 -10.24 -7.99
C PHE A 392 -19.12 -9.50 -9.05
N PRO A 393 -20.40 -9.84 -9.34
CA PRO A 393 -21.17 -9.08 -10.31
C PRO A 393 -21.42 -7.63 -9.87
N ALA A 394 -21.70 -7.44 -8.57
CA ALA A 394 -21.85 -6.10 -8.01
C ALA A 394 -20.53 -5.32 -8.08
N ILE A 395 -19.41 -5.95 -7.74
CA ILE A 395 -18.08 -5.32 -7.82
C ILE A 395 -17.76 -4.92 -9.26
N LEU A 396 -17.97 -5.81 -10.26
CA LEU A 396 -17.76 -5.48 -11.67
C LEU A 396 -18.62 -4.31 -12.13
N MET A 397 -19.89 -4.27 -11.71
CA MET A 397 -20.78 -3.17 -12.04
C MET A 397 -20.28 -1.85 -11.45
N PHE A 398 -19.83 -1.83 -10.19
CA PHE A 398 -19.26 -0.64 -9.57
C PHE A 398 -17.96 -0.20 -10.25
N CYS A 399 -17.09 -1.13 -10.63
CA CYS A 399 -15.89 -0.84 -11.41
C CYS A 399 -16.23 -0.19 -12.76
N ALA A 400 -17.17 -0.75 -13.50
CA ALA A 400 -17.58 -0.24 -14.80
C ALA A 400 -18.21 1.17 -14.70
N ILE A 401 -19.12 1.38 -13.75
CA ILE A 401 -19.71 2.69 -13.47
C ILE A 401 -18.64 3.68 -13.02
N GLY A 402 -17.73 3.27 -12.14
CA GLY A 402 -16.66 4.10 -11.63
C GLY A 402 -15.75 4.60 -12.76
N VAL A 403 -15.27 3.70 -13.62
CA VAL A 403 -14.40 4.06 -14.76
C VAL A 403 -15.14 4.91 -15.78
N PHE A 404 -16.38 4.54 -16.14
CA PHE A 404 -17.19 5.34 -17.06
C PHE A 404 -17.39 6.77 -16.55
N SER A 405 -17.60 6.95 -15.24
CA SER A 405 -17.82 8.27 -14.63
C SER A 405 -16.59 9.19 -14.66
N LEU A 406 -15.38 8.68 -14.95
CA LEU A 406 -14.17 9.51 -15.06
C LEU A 406 -14.23 10.48 -16.21
N ASN A 407 -14.47 9.94 -17.40
CA ASN A 407 -14.41 10.67 -18.67
C ASN A 407 -15.71 10.57 -19.48
N ASN A 408 -16.76 9.90 -18.96
CA ASN A 408 -17.99 9.55 -19.68
C ASN A 408 -17.71 8.85 -21.01
N ASN A 409 -16.70 7.96 -21.03
CA ASN A 409 -16.22 7.30 -22.23
C ASN A 409 -16.31 5.76 -22.08
N GLU A 410 -16.97 5.11 -23.05
CA GLU A 410 -17.09 3.65 -23.09
C GLU A 410 -15.74 2.97 -23.36
N PHE A 411 -14.86 3.62 -24.11
CA PHE A 411 -13.51 3.14 -24.39
C PHE A 411 -12.72 2.80 -23.11
N ASP A 412 -12.86 3.63 -22.07
CA ASP A 412 -12.21 3.42 -20.78
C ASP A 412 -12.66 2.13 -20.11
N VAL A 413 -13.94 1.76 -20.25
CA VAL A 413 -14.48 0.50 -19.72
C VAL A 413 -13.92 -0.71 -20.47
N TYR A 414 -13.83 -0.63 -21.81
CA TYR A 414 -13.18 -1.70 -22.58
C TYR A 414 -11.70 -1.84 -22.26
N LEU A 415 -11.02 -0.72 -22.10
CA LEU A 415 -9.61 -0.69 -21.75
C LEU A 415 -9.38 -1.27 -20.34
N MET A 416 -10.25 -0.96 -19.37
CA MET A 416 -10.23 -1.57 -18.04
C MET A 416 -10.40 -3.09 -18.11
N ALA A 417 -11.32 -3.59 -18.94
CA ALA A 417 -11.50 -5.03 -19.12
C ALA A 417 -10.28 -5.70 -19.75
N LEU A 418 -9.62 -5.03 -20.71
CA LEU A 418 -8.36 -5.49 -21.31
C LEU A 418 -7.24 -5.58 -20.27
N PHE A 419 -7.08 -4.54 -19.42
CA PHE A 419 -6.11 -4.58 -18.33
C PHE A 419 -6.49 -5.65 -17.27
N GLY A 420 -7.77 -5.94 -17.09
CA GLY A 420 -8.22 -7.04 -16.23
C GLY A 420 -7.75 -8.40 -16.73
N LEU A 421 -7.95 -8.68 -18.02
CA LEU A 421 -7.44 -9.90 -18.65
C LEU A 421 -5.90 -9.96 -18.60
N PHE A 422 -5.25 -8.83 -18.88
CA PHE A 422 -3.80 -8.74 -18.80
C PHE A 422 -3.28 -9.00 -17.38
N GLY A 423 -3.90 -8.42 -16.34
CA GLY A 423 -3.57 -8.67 -14.94
C GLY A 423 -3.71 -10.13 -14.53
N TYR A 424 -4.78 -10.79 -14.99
CA TYR A 424 -4.98 -12.22 -14.81
C TYR A 424 -3.86 -13.05 -15.48
N ILE A 425 -3.49 -12.73 -16.73
CA ILE A 425 -2.39 -13.40 -17.44
C ILE A 425 -1.07 -13.21 -16.70
N CYS A 426 -0.78 -11.98 -16.24
CA CYS A 426 0.41 -11.69 -15.45
C CYS A 426 0.48 -12.56 -14.19
N ALA A 427 -0.62 -12.68 -13.45
CA ALA A 427 -0.70 -13.54 -12.28
C ALA A 427 -0.41 -15.00 -12.60
N LYS A 428 -0.93 -15.54 -13.72
CA LYS A 428 -0.65 -16.90 -14.20
C LYS A 428 0.82 -17.12 -14.59
N LEU A 429 1.49 -16.08 -15.06
CA LEU A 429 2.90 -16.10 -15.43
C LEU A 429 3.84 -15.82 -14.24
N GLY A 430 3.29 -15.62 -13.04
CA GLY A 430 4.08 -15.24 -11.86
C GLY A 430 4.73 -13.85 -11.99
N ALA A 431 4.11 -12.95 -12.78
CA ALA A 431 4.55 -11.57 -12.96
C ALA A 431 3.69 -10.66 -12.07
N GLU A 432 4.27 -10.12 -11.02
CA GLU A 432 3.59 -9.25 -10.08
C GLU A 432 3.22 -7.91 -10.74
N PRO A 433 1.93 -7.47 -10.72
CA PRO A 433 1.51 -6.22 -11.36
C PRO A 433 2.01 -4.93 -10.67
N ALA A 434 2.39 -5.01 -9.41
CA ALA A 434 2.77 -3.86 -8.60
C ALA A 434 3.97 -3.06 -9.18
N PRO A 435 5.07 -3.68 -9.62
CA PRO A 435 6.17 -2.96 -10.27
C PRO A 435 5.75 -2.22 -11.55
N MET A 436 4.79 -2.77 -12.30
CA MET A 436 4.27 -2.09 -13.50
C MET A 436 3.52 -0.81 -13.13
N LEU A 437 2.67 -0.84 -12.11
CA LEU A 437 1.94 0.35 -11.66
C LEU A 437 2.90 1.44 -11.16
N LEU A 438 3.97 1.05 -10.45
CA LEU A 438 5.00 1.98 -10.01
C LEU A 438 5.75 2.59 -11.21
N GLY A 439 6.15 1.77 -12.18
CA GLY A 439 6.76 2.25 -13.43
C GLY A 439 5.85 3.21 -14.19
N TYR A 440 4.57 2.90 -14.26
CA TYR A 440 3.57 3.74 -14.93
C TYR A 440 3.43 5.13 -14.30
N ILE A 441 3.38 5.23 -12.97
CA ILE A 441 3.23 6.51 -12.26
C ILE A 441 4.55 7.29 -12.23
N ILE A 442 5.67 6.62 -11.98
CA ILE A 442 6.98 7.26 -11.87
C ILE A 442 7.53 7.65 -13.24
N GLY A 443 7.18 6.92 -14.30
CA GLY A 443 7.74 7.11 -15.65
C GLY A 443 7.67 8.53 -16.18
N PRO A 444 6.48 9.14 -16.29
CA PRO A 444 6.32 10.52 -16.75
C PRO A 444 7.10 11.53 -15.88
N MET A 445 7.08 11.36 -14.55
CA MET A 445 7.81 12.21 -13.63
C MET A 445 9.32 12.07 -13.82
N MET A 446 9.81 10.85 -13.99
CA MET A 446 11.22 10.55 -14.22
C MET A 446 11.70 11.16 -15.53
N GLU A 447 10.91 11.08 -16.60
CA GLU A 447 11.21 11.72 -17.88
C GLU A 447 11.28 13.25 -17.75
N GLU A 448 10.33 13.85 -17.05
CA GLU A 448 10.30 15.29 -16.82
C GLU A 448 11.55 15.76 -16.07
N TYR A 449 11.90 15.10 -14.96
CA TYR A 449 13.10 15.47 -14.18
C TYR A 449 14.39 15.19 -14.94
N LEU A 450 14.46 14.12 -15.75
CA LEU A 450 15.59 13.85 -16.64
C LEU A 450 15.81 15.02 -17.63
N ARG A 451 14.73 15.43 -18.31
CA ARG A 451 14.78 16.53 -19.27
C ARG A 451 15.16 17.84 -18.62
N ARG A 452 14.55 18.18 -17.47
CA ARG A 452 14.88 19.39 -16.72
C ARG A 452 16.35 19.39 -16.25
N ALA A 453 16.86 18.26 -15.77
CA ALA A 453 18.26 18.15 -15.35
C ALA A 453 19.23 18.39 -16.53
N LEU A 454 18.94 17.77 -17.69
CA LEU A 454 19.74 17.95 -18.90
C LEU A 454 19.66 19.37 -19.46
N LEU A 455 18.49 20.00 -19.43
CA LEU A 455 18.33 21.39 -19.85
C LEU A 455 19.17 22.34 -18.98
N LEU A 456 19.13 22.17 -17.66
CA LEU A 456 19.88 23.02 -16.72
C LEU A 456 21.38 22.78 -16.79
N SER A 457 21.83 21.60 -17.18
CA SER A 457 23.24 21.24 -17.33
C SER A 457 23.78 21.44 -18.75
N HIS A 458 23.04 22.13 -19.64
CA HIS A 458 23.38 22.29 -21.06
C HIS A 458 23.65 20.96 -21.78
N SER A 459 22.83 19.96 -21.52
CA SER A 459 22.89 18.59 -22.03
C SER A 459 24.11 17.78 -21.54
N ASP A 460 24.73 18.19 -20.42
CA ASP A 460 25.81 17.44 -19.79
C ASP A 460 25.25 16.32 -18.88
N PRO A 461 25.38 15.02 -19.26
CA PRO A 461 24.90 13.92 -18.42
C PRO A 461 25.74 13.70 -17.16
N MET A 462 26.93 14.32 -17.07
CA MET A 462 27.76 14.24 -15.89
C MET A 462 27.10 14.86 -14.65
N VAL A 463 26.05 15.68 -14.83
CA VAL A 463 25.28 16.28 -13.75
C VAL A 463 24.77 15.23 -12.74
N PHE A 464 24.43 14.03 -13.19
CA PHE A 464 23.92 12.96 -12.32
C PHE A 464 25.00 12.34 -11.43
N VAL A 465 26.28 12.46 -11.81
CA VAL A 465 27.43 11.88 -11.09
C VAL A 465 28.21 12.96 -10.33
N THR A 466 28.20 14.20 -10.80
CA THR A 466 28.88 15.31 -10.16
C THR A 466 28.14 15.90 -8.97
N ARG A 467 26.81 15.79 -8.94
CA ARG A 467 25.99 16.19 -7.80
C ARG A 467 26.00 15.09 -6.72
N PRO A 468 26.48 15.38 -5.50
CA PRO A 468 26.81 14.33 -4.52
C PRO A 468 25.58 13.49 -4.08
N ILE A 469 24.42 14.12 -3.90
CA ILE A 469 23.18 13.43 -3.50
C ILE A 469 22.70 12.53 -4.64
N SER A 470 22.67 13.04 -5.87
CA SER A 470 22.28 12.29 -7.08
C SER A 470 23.22 11.08 -7.27
N ALA A 471 24.54 11.30 -7.21
CA ALA A 471 25.54 10.24 -7.34
C ALA A 471 25.38 9.14 -6.26
N ALA A 472 25.13 9.54 -5.01
CA ALA A 472 24.92 8.62 -3.91
C ALA A 472 23.67 7.74 -4.14
N MET A 473 22.56 8.32 -4.60
CA MET A 473 21.32 7.58 -4.90
C MET A 473 21.51 6.60 -6.06
N LEU A 474 22.17 7.01 -7.14
CA LEU A 474 22.48 6.12 -8.27
C LEU A 474 23.45 5.01 -7.86
N ALA A 475 24.45 5.31 -7.04
CA ALA A 475 25.35 4.29 -6.50
C ALA A 475 24.58 3.27 -5.64
N MET A 476 23.66 3.72 -4.78
CA MET A 476 22.80 2.83 -4.01
C MET A 476 21.91 1.97 -4.91
N ALA A 477 21.36 2.52 -5.99
CA ALA A 477 20.56 1.77 -6.96
C ALA A 477 21.40 0.67 -7.64
N VAL A 478 22.61 0.99 -8.08
CA VAL A 478 23.53 0.01 -8.69
C VAL A 478 23.92 -1.06 -7.67
N ILE A 479 24.27 -0.69 -6.45
CA ILE A 479 24.60 -1.65 -5.38
C ILE A 479 23.43 -2.58 -5.11
N ALA A 480 22.21 -2.06 -5.00
CA ALA A 480 21.01 -2.88 -4.77
C ALA A 480 20.79 -3.90 -5.89
N LEU A 481 20.93 -3.50 -7.15
CA LEU A 481 20.85 -4.42 -8.29
C LEU A 481 21.96 -5.48 -8.26
N VAL A 482 23.19 -5.09 -8.01
CA VAL A 482 24.33 -6.03 -7.95
C VAL A 482 24.14 -7.03 -6.82
N VAL A 483 23.73 -6.58 -5.65
CA VAL A 483 23.47 -7.44 -4.49
C VAL A 483 22.43 -8.51 -4.79
N VAL A 484 21.33 -8.16 -5.46
CA VAL A 484 20.27 -9.11 -5.80
C VAL A 484 20.68 -10.10 -6.91
N LEU A 485 21.61 -9.68 -7.78
CA LEU A 485 22.15 -10.55 -8.82
C LEU A 485 23.17 -11.59 -8.29
N LEU A 486 23.68 -11.43 -7.06
CA LEU A 486 24.63 -12.39 -6.47
C LEU A 486 23.95 -13.76 -6.27
N PRO A 487 24.56 -14.86 -6.75
CA PRO A 487 23.95 -16.20 -6.73
C PRO A 487 23.57 -16.69 -5.32
N SER A 488 24.34 -16.32 -4.31
CA SER A 488 24.12 -16.70 -2.92
C SER A 488 22.85 -16.08 -2.31
N LEU A 489 22.52 -14.85 -2.71
CA LEU A 489 21.34 -14.14 -2.25
C LEU A 489 20.10 -14.47 -3.09
N ARG A 490 20.30 -14.70 -4.39
CA ARG A 490 19.25 -15.16 -5.29
C ARG A 490 18.65 -16.48 -4.81
N LYS A 491 19.47 -17.46 -4.42
CA LYS A 491 18.99 -18.75 -3.90
C LYS A 491 18.20 -18.60 -2.60
N LYS A 492 18.69 -17.78 -1.66
CA LYS A 492 17.98 -17.50 -0.40
C LYS A 492 16.65 -16.76 -0.60
N ARG A 493 16.58 -15.89 -1.62
CA ARG A 493 15.35 -15.20 -2.00
C ARG A 493 14.34 -16.20 -2.59
N GLU A 494 14.76 -17.03 -3.54
CA GLU A 494 13.92 -18.08 -4.14
C GLU A 494 13.43 -19.07 -3.07
N GLU A 495 14.24 -19.44 -2.08
CA GLU A 495 13.84 -20.27 -0.95
C GLU A 495 12.81 -19.56 -0.04
N ALA A 496 13.00 -18.26 0.24
CA ALA A 496 12.08 -17.48 1.07
C ALA A 496 10.69 -17.28 0.43
N PHE A 497 10.61 -17.25 -0.91
CA PHE A 497 9.35 -17.11 -1.65
C PHE A 497 8.80 -18.45 -2.19
N GLN A 498 9.50 -19.58 -2.06
CA GLN A 498 9.01 -20.91 -2.39
C GLN A 498 8.37 -21.66 -1.21
N GLU A 499 8.52 -21.15 0.01
CA GLU A 499 7.81 -21.68 1.19
C GLU A 499 6.35 -21.13 1.28
N GLU A 500 5.86 -20.44 0.27
CA GLU A 500 4.47 -20.05 0.05
C GLU A 500 3.74 -21.06 -0.85
#